data_0e02d4082f58d2236da281ad9aba2342
#
_entry.id   0e02d4082f58d2236da281ad9aba2342
#
_cell.length_a   1.000
_cell.length_b   1.000
_cell.length_c   1.000
_cell.angle_alpha   90.00
_cell.angle_beta   90.00
_cell.angle_gamma   90.00
#
_symmetry.space_group_name_H-M   'P 1'
#
loop_
_entity.id
_entity.type
_entity.pdbx_description
1 polymer ?
#
loop_
_entity_poly.entity_id
_entity_poly.type
_entity_poly.pdbx_seq_one_letter_code
_entity_poly.pdbx_strand_id
1 'polypeptide(L)'
;MRVSESGFSLRIRLVLRGTRGEPTLIEGMKADSLECVPAPTAGIMKHGLEGGGEIQSLAVDLDHGKHDAKAVLKDGSLDPRPYFSKNFYELDEGESVVYEVLVLTRRQCRWRLAVQVRSGETTGTVHVDDVGAPFLASSVVWDRSGQNLGPYRTCLVSDNETGYIDRGAGCRQ
;
A
#
# COMPACT_ATOMS: atom_id res chain seq x y z
N MET A 1 -15.17 2.86 -1.18
CA MET A 1 -14.48 1.89 -0.31
C MET A 1 -13.79 2.67 0.79
N ARG A 2 -13.93 2.27 2.04
CA ARG A 2 -13.24 2.88 3.19
C ARG A 2 -12.05 2.01 3.58
N VAL A 3 -10.90 2.61 3.82
CA VAL A 3 -9.69 1.90 4.26
C VAL A 3 -9.93 1.19 5.60
N SER A 4 -10.75 1.82 6.48
CA SER A 4 -11.11 1.27 7.79
C SER A 4 -11.99 0.02 7.75
N GLU A 5 -12.76 -0.19 6.66
CA GLU A 5 -13.71 -1.31 6.55
C GLU A 5 -13.09 -2.55 5.87
N SER A 6 -12.06 -2.34 5.05
CA SER A 6 -11.42 -3.41 4.28
C SER A 6 -10.03 -3.77 4.79
N GLY A 7 -9.50 -2.98 5.73
CA GLY A 7 -8.08 -3.05 6.06
C GLY A 7 -7.20 -2.70 4.85
N PHE A 8 -5.93 -2.59 5.07
CA PHE A 8 -4.94 -2.54 3.98
C PHE A 8 -4.14 -3.85 3.97
N SER A 9 -3.78 -4.28 2.77
CA SER A 9 -3.05 -5.53 2.56
C SER A 9 -1.54 -5.37 2.67
N LEU A 10 -1.05 -4.16 2.46
CA LEU A 10 0.36 -3.81 2.52
C LEU A 10 0.49 -2.31 2.79
N ARG A 11 1.52 -1.93 3.55
CA ARG A 11 1.90 -0.54 3.78
C ARG A 11 3.34 -0.36 3.32
N ILE A 12 3.59 0.63 2.48
CA ILE A 12 4.91 0.98 1.99
C ILE A 12 5.22 2.40 2.43
N ARG A 13 6.39 2.60 3.06
CA ARG A 13 6.95 3.93 3.27
C ARG A 13 7.91 4.23 2.13
N LEU A 14 7.53 5.18 1.29
CA LEU A 14 8.28 5.61 0.14
C LEU A 14 9.00 6.92 0.44
N VAL A 15 10.31 6.93 0.30
CA VAL A 15 11.13 8.14 0.38
C VAL A 15 11.66 8.44 -1.02
N LEU A 16 11.26 9.57 -1.57
CA LEU A 16 11.77 10.07 -2.85
C LEU A 16 12.73 11.22 -2.59
N ARG A 17 13.88 11.18 -3.25
CA ARG A 17 14.92 12.21 -3.12
C ARG A 17 15.30 12.77 -4.48
N GLY A 18 15.36 14.08 -4.58
CA GLY A 18 15.92 14.79 -5.73
C GLY A 18 17.44 14.54 -5.80
N THR A 19 17.92 14.09 -6.95
CA THR A 19 19.36 13.78 -7.16
C THR A 19 19.95 14.51 -8.35
N ARG A 20 19.17 15.35 -9.00
CA ARG A 20 19.58 16.12 -10.18
C ARG A 20 19.66 17.60 -9.84
N GLY A 21 20.55 18.34 -10.50
CA GLY A 21 20.64 19.80 -10.36
C GLY A 21 19.42 20.56 -10.86
N GLU A 22 18.56 19.92 -11.68
CA GLU A 22 17.28 20.48 -12.09
C GLU A 22 16.15 19.90 -11.23
N PRO A 23 15.18 20.74 -10.82
CA PRO A 23 14.02 20.29 -10.05
C PRO A 23 13.28 19.16 -10.74
N THR A 24 12.85 18.17 -9.94
CA THR A 24 12.09 17.02 -10.43
C THR A 24 10.66 17.06 -9.89
N LEU A 25 9.71 17.17 -10.79
CA LEU A 25 8.28 17.19 -10.47
C LEU A 25 7.73 15.76 -10.41
N ILE A 26 7.05 15.41 -9.31
CA ILE A 26 6.29 14.16 -9.18
C ILE A 26 4.87 14.44 -9.68
N GLU A 27 4.49 13.83 -10.80
CA GLU A 27 3.22 14.08 -11.50
C GLU A 27 2.21 12.95 -11.36
N GLY A 28 2.65 11.77 -10.94
CA GLY A 28 1.77 10.62 -10.84
C GLY A 28 2.36 9.48 -10.03
N MET A 29 1.46 8.66 -9.50
CA MET A 29 1.82 7.43 -8.83
C MET A 29 0.69 6.43 -9.03
N LYS A 30 1.00 5.22 -9.48
CA LYS A 30 0.02 4.16 -9.73
C LYS A 30 0.62 2.78 -9.58
N ALA A 31 -0.23 1.77 -9.34
CA ALA A 31 0.22 0.39 -9.49
C ALA A 31 0.37 0.02 -10.96
N ASP A 32 1.40 -0.75 -11.25
CA ASP A 32 1.76 -1.25 -12.57
C ASP A 32 2.15 -2.74 -12.49
N SER A 33 2.19 -3.41 -13.65
CA SER A 33 2.57 -4.83 -13.77
C SER A 33 1.75 -5.75 -12.86
N LEU A 34 0.43 -5.53 -12.80
CA LEU A 34 -0.49 -6.15 -11.85
C LEU A 34 -0.87 -7.56 -12.29
N GLU A 35 -0.53 -8.54 -11.45
CA GLU A 35 -0.96 -9.94 -11.57
C GLU A 35 -1.64 -10.38 -10.27
N CYS A 36 -2.92 -10.74 -10.32
CA CYS A 36 -3.68 -11.11 -9.14
C CYS A 36 -4.29 -12.52 -9.25
N VAL A 37 -4.23 -13.24 -8.12
CA VAL A 37 -4.85 -14.55 -7.92
C VAL A 37 -5.75 -14.51 -6.68
N PRO A 38 -6.65 -15.49 -6.46
CA PRO A 38 -7.42 -15.57 -5.22
C PRO A 38 -6.51 -15.54 -3.97
N ALA A 39 -6.96 -14.85 -2.92
CA ALA A 39 -6.19 -14.75 -1.68
C ALA A 39 -5.99 -16.14 -1.04
N PRO A 40 -4.78 -16.47 -0.53
CA PRO A 40 -4.52 -17.72 0.14
C PRO A 40 -5.19 -17.76 1.51
N THR A 41 -5.55 -18.96 1.94
CA THR A 41 -6.17 -19.23 3.26
C THR A 41 -5.32 -20.15 4.15
N ALA A 42 -4.06 -20.37 3.78
CA ALA A 42 -3.19 -21.30 4.51
C ALA A 42 -2.86 -20.80 5.93
N GLY A 43 -2.55 -19.52 6.08
CA GLY A 43 -2.23 -18.91 7.36
C GLY A 43 -2.26 -17.38 7.28
N ILE A 44 -2.36 -16.76 8.44
CA ILE A 44 -2.29 -15.30 8.60
C ILE A 44 -1.36 -14.95 9.76
N MET A 45 -0.61 -13.88 9.61
CA MET A 45 0.19 -13.30 10.67
C MET A 45 -0.36 -11.91 10.99
N LYS A 46 -0.68 -11.68 12.27
CA LYS A 46 -1.22 -10.42 12.75
C LYS A 46 -0.16 -9.66 13.52
N HIS A 47 0.23 -8.49 13.03
CA HIS A 47 1.11 -7.57 13.71
C HIS A 47 0.33 -6.41 14.33
N GLY A 48 0.79 -5.92 15.50
CA GLY A 48 0.37 -4.62 16.02
C GLY A 48 0.85 -3.50 15.08
N LEU A 49 0.04 -2.48 14.94
CA LEU A 49 0.41 -1.27 14.19
C LEU A 49 0.99 -0.26 15.18
N GLU A 50 2.29 0.02 15.06
CA GLU A 50 2.89 1.18 15.71
C GLU A 50 2.94 2.32 14.69
N GLY A 51 2.25 3.41 14.98
CA GLY A 51 2.18 4.57 14.11
C GLY A 51 2.58 5.85 14.84
N GLY A 52 3.31 6.73 14.18
CA GLY A 52 3.65 8.06 14.69
C GLY A 52 4.11 8.98 13.56
N GLY A 53 3.57 10.18 13.50
CA GLY A 53 3.99 11.27 12.63
C GLY A 53 2.98 11.60 11.52
N GLU A 54 2.88 12.88 11.19
CA GLU A 54 2.10 13.36 10.02
C GLU A 54 2.85 13.00 8.75
N ILE A 55 2.48 11.87 8.14
CA ILE A 55 2.97 11.44 6.84
C ILE A 55 1.79 11.51 5.88
N GLN A 56 2.04 11.99 4.65
CA GLN A 56 1.02 12.02 3.61
C GLN A 56 0.62 10.57 3.25
N SER A 57 -0.58 10.16 3.67
CA SER A 57 -1.10 8.81 3.37
C SER A 57 -1.84 8.82 2.05
N LEU A 58 -1.40 7.98 1.14
CA LEU A 58 -2.03 7.67 -0.13
C LEU A 58 -2.52 6.22 -0.11
N ALA A 59 -3.48 5.89 -0.95
CA ALA A 59 -3.90 4.51 -1.12
C ALA A 59 -3.99 4.14 -2.60
N VAL A 60 -3.64 2.89 -2.91
CA VAL A 60 -3.77 2.28 -4.23
C VAL A 60 -4.72 1.10 -4.12
N ASP A 61 -5.82 1.14 -4.89
CA ASP A 61 -6.79 0.04 -4.98
C ASP A 61 -6.41 -0.86 -6.15
N LEU A 62 -5.98 -2.10 -5.86
CA LEU A 62 -5.58 -3.08 -6.87
C LEU A 62 -6.76 -3.87 -7.45
N ASP A 63 -7.96 -3.72 -6.91
CA ASP A 63 -9.15 -4.43 -7.38
C ASP A 63 -9.97 -3.62 -8.38
N HIS A 64 -9.88 -2.27 -8.32
CA HIS A 64 -10.76 -1.41 -9.07
C HIS A 64 -10.04 -0.23 -9.74
N GLY A 65 -10.50 0.11 -10.95
CA GLY A 65 -10.12 1.33 -11.65
C GLY A 65 -8.76 1.28 -12.33
N LYS A 66 -8.11 2.45 -12.42
CA LYS A 66 -6.83 2.63 -13.09
C LYS A 66 -5.62 2.48 -12.15
N HIS A 67 -5.90 2.09 -10.90
CA HIS A 67 -4.88 1.87 -9.86
C HIS A 67 -4.03 3.11 -9.51
N ASP A 68 -4.53 4.31 -9.81
CA ASP A 68 -3.89 5.56 -9.44
C ASP A 68 -3.91 5.74 -7.92
N ALA A 69 -2.85 6.30 -7.36
CA ALA A 69 -2.78 6.68 -5.96
C ALA A 69 -3.80 7.79 -5.64
N LYS A 70 -4.56 7.61 -4.57
CA LYS A 70 -5.62 8.50 -4.09
C LYS A 70 -5.34 8.93 -2.66
N ALA A 71 -5.79 10.15 -2.30
CA ALA A 71 -5.73 10.57 -0.92
C ALA A 71 -6.66 9.73 -0.04
N VAL A 72 -6.20 9.41 1.17
CA VAL A 72 -7.06 8.87 2.22
C VAL A 72 -7.65 10.04 2.99
N LEU A 73 -8.97 10.14 2.99
CA LEU A 73 -9.71 11.21 3.67
C LEU A 73 -9.82 10.93 5.18
N LYS A 74 -10.16 11.96 5.96
CA LYS A 74 -10.27 11.86 7.43
C LYS A 74 -11.26 10.78 7.91
N ASP A 75 -12.28 10.48 7.11
CA ASP A 75 -13.27 9.44 7.41
C ASP A 75 -12.82 8.04 6.94
N GLY A 76 -11.59 7.90 6.46
CA GLY A 76 -11.03 6.66 5.92
C GLY A 76 -11.49 6.31 4.49
N SER A 77 -12.30 7.14 3.85
CA SER A 77 -12.65 6.94 2.43
C SER A 77 -11.51 7.40 1.51
N LEU A 78 -11.57 6.98 0.24
CA LEU A 78 -10.63 7.45 -0.78
C LEU A 78 -11.24 8.62 -1.56
N ASP A 79 -10.42 9.65 -1.84
CA ASP A 79 -10.81 10.67 -2.83
C ASP A 79 -11.13 9.95 -4.16
N PRO A 80 -12.26 10.25 -4.82
CA PRO A 80 -12.58 9.65 -6.11
C PRO A 80 -11.57 9.98 -7.21
N ARG A 81 -10.81 11.06 -7.06
CA ARG A 81 -9.83 11.52 -8.04
C ARG A 81 -8.42 11.03 -7.69
N PRO A 82 -7.54 10.83 -8.70
CA PRO A 82 -6.12 10.61 -8.45
C PRO A 82 -5.51 11.77 -7.65
N TYR A 83 -4.67 11.44 -6.67
CA TYR A 83 -4.02 12.44 -5.82
C TYR A 83 -3.27 13.49 -6.64
N PHE A 84 -2.47 13.04 -7.59
CA PHE A 84 -1.62 13.90 -8.41
C PHE A 84 -2.37 14.67 -9.51
N SER A 85 -3.70 14.50 -9.65
CA SER A 85 -4.50 15.33 -10.54
C SER A 85 -4.63 16.78 -10.09
N LYS A 86 -4.34 17.06 -8.81
CA LYS A 86 -4.39 18.40 -8.19
C LYS A 86 -3.17 18.74 -7.37
N ASN A 87 -2.42 17.72 -6.96
CA ASN A 87 -1.25 17.87 -6.14
C ASN A 87 -0.04 17.41 -6.95
N PHE A 88 0.96 18.22 -7.00
CA PHE A 88 2.27 17.87 -7.53
C PHE A 88 3.30 18.26 -6.47
N TYR A 89 4.43 17.61 -6.51
CA TYR A 89 5.52 17.91 -5.59
C TYR A 89 6.80 18.06 -6.39
N GLU A 90 7.45 19.20 -6.20
CA GLU A 90 8.72 19.51 -6.81
C GLU A 90 9.84 19.19 -5.81
N LEU A 91 10.83 18.45 -6.25
CA LEU A 91 12.00 18.06 -5.47
C LEU A 91 13.24 18.74 -6.05
N ASP A 92 13.83 19.62 -5.27
CA ASP A 92 15.15 20.15 -5.53
C ASP A 92 16.25 19.12 -5.23
N GLU A 93 17.47 19.38 -5.68
CA GLU A 93 18.61 18.52 -5.39
C GLU A 93 18.83 18.38 -3.88
N GLY A 94 18.87 17.15 -3.42
CA GLY A 94 19.02 16.80 -2.00
C GLY A 94 17.74 16.84 -1.19
N GLU A 95 16.65 17.43 -1.69
CA GLU A 95 15.35 17.44 -1.04
C GLU A 95 14.71 16.05 -1.03
N SER A 96 13.90 15.77 -0.02
CA SER A 96 13.21 14.49 0.10
C SER A 96 11.74 14.68 0.50
N VAL A 97 10.87 13.86 -0.07
CA VAL A 97 9.47 13.73 0.33
C VAL A 97 9.16 12.30 0.77
N VAL A 98 8.31 12.16 1.77
CA VAL A 98 7.90 10.85 2.30
C VAL A 98 6.42 10.65 2.09
N TYR A 99 6.06 9.55 1.45
CA TYR A 99 4.68 9.08 1.32
C TYR A 99 4.51 7.75 2.06
N GLU A 100 3.35 7.59 2.68
CA GLU A 100 2.87 6.29 3.11
C GLU A 100 1.86 5.79 2.07
N VAL A 101 2.16 4.67 1.43
CA VAL A 101 1.29 4.08 0.41
C VAL A 101 0.61 2.85 0.98
N LEU A 102 -0.71 2.96 1.18
CA LEU A 102 -1.57 1.87 1.62
C LEU A 102 -2.10 1.11 0.40
N VAL A 103 -2.00 -0.21 0.43
CA VAL A 103 -2.43 -1.06 -0.69
C VAL A 103 -3.69 -1.81 -0.30
N LEU A 104 -4.72 -1.65 -1.10
CA LEU A 104 -6.03 -2.28 -0.91
C LEU A 104 -6.23 -3.34 -1.98
N THR A 105 -6.51 -4.58 -1.57
CA THR A 105 -6.91 -5.67 -2.47
C THR A 105 -7.70 -6.72 -1.71
N ARG A 106 -8.58 -7.44 -2.42
CA ARG A 106 -9.28 -8.65 -1.94
C ARG A 106 -8.64 -9.93 -2.44
N ARG A 107 -7.54 -9.80 -3.17
CA ARG A 107 -6.81 -10.91 -3.82
C ARG A 107 -5.37 -10.95 -3.33
N GLN A 108 -4.61 -11.90 -3.80
CA GLN A 108 -3.15 -11.86 -3.71
C GLN A 108 -2.62 -11.29 -5.03
N CYS A 109 -1.90 -10.18 -4.95
CA CYS A 109 -1.42 -9.46 -6.12
C CYS A 109 0.09 -9.26 -6.09
N ARG A 110 0.74 -9.52 -7.21
CA ARG A 110 2.11 -9.08 -7.51
C ARG A 110 2.03 -7.81 -8.32
N TRP A 111 2.77 -6.78 -7.94
CA TRP A 111 2.67 -5.47 -8.56
C TRP A 111 3.92 -4.63 -8.34
N ARG A 112 4.08 -3.57 -9.10
CA ARG A 112 5.10 -2.54 -8.92
C ARG A 112 4.43 -1.19 -8.74
N LEU A 113 5.13 -0.25 -8.09
CA LEU A 113 4.70 1.13 -8.03
C LEU A 113 5.41 1.91 -9.13
N ALA A 114 4.64 2.51 -10.04
CA ALA A 114 5.15 3.40 -11.06
C ALA A 114 4.98 4.84 -10.60
N VAL A 115 6.08 5.57 -10.44
CA VAL A 115 6.12 7.00 -10.11
C VAL A 115 6.44 7.77 -11.39
N GLN A 116 5.52 8.61 -11.83
CA GLN A 116 5.71 9.48 -12.99
C GLN A 116 6.41 10.76 -12.55
N VAL A 117 7.49 11.08 -13.21
CA VAL A 117 8.32 12.24 -12.89
C VAL A 117 8.62 13.06 -14.15
N ARG A 118 8.84 14.37 -13.97
CA ARG A 118 9.29 15.28 -15.01
C ARG A 118 10.44 16.13 -14.47
N SER A 119 11.51 16.25 -15.25
CA SER A 119 12.62 17.18 -14.98
C SER A 119 12.87 17.99 -16.25
N GLY A 120 12.65 19.29 -16.20
CA GLY A 120 12.61 20.15 -17.38
C GLY A 120 11.55 19.66 -18.38
N GLU A 121 11.97 19.40 -19.61
CA GLU A 121 11.11 18.86 -20.68
C GLU A 121 11.08 17.32 -20.73
N THR A 122 11.88 16.66 -19.91
CA THR A 122 11.98 15.19 -19.92
C THR A 122 11.00 14.57 -18.93
N THR A 123 10.12 13.71 -19.43
CA THR A 123 9.24 12.88 -18.61
C THR A 123 9.79 11.46 -18.48
N GLY A 124 9.57 10.82 -17.35
CA GLY A 124 10.00 9.46 -17.10
C GLY A 124 9.10 8.73 -16.11
N THR A 125 9.32 7.43 -16.00
CA THR A 125 8.67 6.60 -14.99
C THR A 125 9.74 5.87 -14.19
N VAL A 126 9.69 6.01 -12.87
CA VAL A 126 10.52 5.25 -11.95
C VAL A 126 9.68 4.09 -11.40
N HIS A 127 10.12 2.87 -11.61
CA HIS A 127 9.49 1.69 -11.03
C HIS A 127 10.12 1.40 -9.68
N VAL A 128 9.27 1.29 -8.66
CA VAL A 128 9.65 0.92 -7.30
C VAL A 128 9.13 -0.49 -7.03
N ASP A 129 10.00 -1.34 -6.54
CA ASP A 129 9.71 -2.74 -6.25
C ASP A 129 10.51 -3.21 -5.00
N ASP A 130 10.40 -4.48 -4.64
CA ASP A 130 11.10 -5.10 -3.53
C ASP A 130 12.43 -5.69 -4.03
N VAL A 131 13.48 -4.83 -4.08
CA VAL A 131 14.85 -5.23 -4.47
C VAL A 131 14.89 -6.01 -5.79
N GLY A 132 14.19 -5.50 -6.82
CA GLY A 132 14.11 -6.11 -8.15
C GLY A 132 12.95 -7.11 -8.33
N ALA A 133 12.24 -7.48 -7.26
CA ALA A 133 11.05 -8.31 -7.31
C ALA A 133 9.77 -7.46 -7.19
N PRO A 134 8.64 -7.85 -7.80
CA PRO A 134 7.36 -7.21 -7.56
C PRO A 134 6.97 -7.28 -6.08
N PHE A 135 6.34 -6.25 -5.55
CA PHE A 135 5.69 -6.30 -4.25
C PHE A 135 4.61 -7.37 -4.24
N LEU A 136 4.42 -8.00 -3.09
CA LEU A 136 3.35 -8.95 -2.85
C LEU A 136 2.35 -8.35 -1.85
N ALA A 137 1.13 -8.05 -2.32
CA ALA A 137 0.01 -7.67 -1.47
C ALA A 137 -0.99 -8.83 -1.40
N SER A 138 -1.46 -9.16 -0.20
CA SER A 138 -2.44 -10.23 -0.02
C SER A 138 -3.56 -9.78 0.90
N SER A 139 -4.80 -10.00 0.46
CA SER A 139 -5.97 -9.73 1.28
C SER A 139 -6.06 -10.66 2.47
N VAL A 140 -6.59 -10.12 3.55
CA VAL A 140 -7.14 -10.92 4.65
C VAL A 140 -8.53 -11.40 4.25
N VAL A 141 -8.74 -12.71 4.28
CA VAL A 141 -10.06 -13.30 4.04
C VAL A 141 -10.89 -13.22 5.32
N TRP A 142 -12.00 -12.52 5.27
CA TRP A 142 -12.96 -12.41 6.36
C TRP A 142 -14.08 -13.45 6.18
N ASP A 143 -14.72 -13.86 7.27
CA ASP A 143 -15.93 -14.65 7.19
C ASP A 143 -17.09 -13.85 6.55
N ARG A 144 -18.22 -14.51 6.33
CA ARG A 144 -19.38 -13.87 5.71
C ARG A 144 -19.96 -12.71 6.52
N SER A 145 -19.70 -12.65 7.81
CA SER A 145 -20.15 -11.55 8.68
C SER A 145 -19.24 -10.33 8.56
N GLY A 146 -18.01 -10.50 8.03
CA GLY A 146 -16.97 -9.47 8.00
C GLY A 146 -16.38 -9.14 9.38
N GLN A 147 -16.73 -9.91 10.41
CA GLN A 147 -16.32 -9.66 11.79
C GLN A 147 -15.20 -10.59 12.25
N ASN A 148 -15.11 -11.78 11.66
CA ASN A 148 -14.09 -12.76 12.00
C ASN A 148 -13.15 -13.02 10.82
N LEU A 149 -11.91 -13.33 11.14
CA LEU A 149 -10.98 -13.82 10.14
C LEU A 149 -11.49 -15.15 9.57
N GLY A 150 -11.44 -15.27 8.24
CA GLY A 150 -11.99 -16.43 7.53
C GLY A 150 -11.25 -17.74 7.79
N PRO A 151 -11.37 -18.73 6.91
CA PRO A 151 -10.97 -20.12 7.18
C PRO A 151 -9.45 -20.34 7.08
N TYR A 152 -8.68 -19.54 7.82
CA TYR A 152 -7.24 -19.75 7.94
C TYR A 152 -6.96 -21.01 8.77
N ARG A 153 -6.00 -21.82 8.32
CA ARG A 153 -5.55 -23.03 9.03
C ARG A 153 -4.70 -22.68 10.24
N THR A 154 -3.90 -21.63 10.13
CA THR A 154 -2.97 -21.16 11.16
C THR A 154 -3.12 -19.67 11.33
N CYS A 155 -3.13 -19.22 12.57
CA CYS A 155 -3.15 -17.81 12.92
C CYS A 155 -2.05 -17.49 13.93
N LEU A 156 -1.02 -16.78 13.49
CA LEU A 156 0.07 -16.32 14.33
C LEU A 156 -0.23 -14.90 14.78
N VAL A 157 -0.27 -14.68 16.08
CA VAL A 157 -0.46 -13.36 16.69
C VAL A 157 0.84 -12.97 17.36
N SER A 158 1.28 -11.73 17.13
CA SER A 158 2.45 -11.17 17.79
C SER A 158 2.25 -11.12 19.30
N ASP A 159 3.20 -11.62 20.04
CA ASP A 159 3.29 -11.59 21.50
C ASP A 159 4.62 -10.92 21.88
N ASN A 160 4.56 -9.97 22.81
CA ASN A 160 5.74 -9.18 23.19
C ASN A 160 6.80 -9.98 23.96
N GLU A 161 6.44 -11.14 24.53
CA GLU A 161 7.34 -11.95 25.35
C GLU A 161 7.90 -13.16 24.59
N THR A 162 7.08 -13.80 23.76
CA THR A 162 7.41 -15.08 23.11
C THR A 162 7.53 -15.01 21.59
N GLY A 163 7.31 -13.83 21.01
CA GLY A 163 7.33 -13.61 19.56
C GLY A 163 5.97 -13.84 18.92
N TYR A 164 5.67 -15.08 18.51
CA TYR A 164 4.38 -15.40 17.90
C TYR A 164 3.69 -16.56 18.57
N ILE A 165 2.40 -16.39 18.87
CA ILE A 165 1.53 -17.43 19.40
C ILE A 165 0.59 -17.91 18.31
N ASP A 166 0.52 -19.22 18.08
CA ASP A 166 -0.50 -19.84 17.20
C ASP A 166 -1.84 -19.90 17.95
N ARG A 167 -2.83 -19.17 17.45
CA ARG A 167 -4.21 -19.16 17.98
C ARG A 167 -5.11 -20.20 17.30
N GLY A 168 -4.55 -21.06 16.45
CA GLY A 168 -5.30 -22.10 15.74
C GLY A 168 -6.12 -21.56 14.57
N ALA A 169 -7.01 -22.39 14.05
CA ALA A 169 -7.81 -22.06 12.88
C ALA A 169 -8.79 -20.91 13.14
N GLY A 170 -8.82 -19.94 12.19
CA GLY A 170 -9.76 -18.83 12.19
C GLY A 170 -9.45 -17.72 13.19
N CYS A 171 -8.25 -17.66 13.75
CA CYS A 171 -7.83 -16.60 14.71
C CYS A 171 -8.88 -16.32 15.79
N ARG A 172 -9.51 -17.33 16.33
CA ARG A 172 -10.49 -17.17 17.41
C ARG A 172 -9.82 -16.48 18.59
N GLN A 173 -10.46 -15.42 19.07
CA GLN A 173 -10.05 -14.69 20.27
C GLN A 173 -10.33 -15.51 21.52
#